data_3dd8934faea03a50ae43c4230d961fb4
#
_entry.id   3dd8934faea03a50ae43c4230d961fb4
#
_cell.length_a   1.000
_cell.length_b   1.000
_cell.length_c   1.000
_cell.angle_alpha   90.00
_cell.angle_beta   90.00
_cell.angle_gamma   90.00
#
_symmetry.space_group_name_H-M   'P 1'
#
loop_
_entity.id
_entity.type
_entity.pdbx_description
1 polymer ?
#
loop_
_entity_poly.entity_id
_entity_poly.type
_entity_poly.pdbx_seq_one_letter_code
_entity_poly.pdbx_strand_id
1 'polypeptide(L)'
;ERLVTDYDVEVLSTCVQNYVKGENEIPAGDEWINGVLVRRFMAEPIHPELHRFYVRKSKWIRKFRKILYQLNILRFIADVYPIWRQMNEIEQRVMQSYMFYSPRLIAHIQKCKNEYKAIIPINISYPLAYYTSLCAPDKTILVPTMHYESSTFRAIYTEVFTSVAYIGFNTVSEQRLAENIFGRRMSPHGLISVGINVVADADWVDVKRKYNLPEEYLLYVGRIDKGKLNHIVQYFLHYKARYANSKLKFVLVGGLFSAPVSHSDLIYTGFVSENEKYAIIRHAKIMVNPSKFESLSLILLEGMQLGKPMLVNGKCEVLKEHCSKSEKAALAYWNKNDFISKLASLETSSELCREMGKKGKVYVETYYSWSVIMERLKKAIESV
;
A
#
# COMPACT_ATOMS: atom_id res chain seq x y z
N GLU A 1 -7.93 15.08 -8.29
CA GLU A 1 -8.00 16.51 -7.95
C GLU A 1 -6.82 17.32 -8.51
N ARG A 2 -5.55 16.95 -8.28
CA ARG A 2 -4.38 17.73 -8.71
C ARG A 2 -4.13 17.75 -10.21
N LEU A 3 -4.70 16.81 -10.96
CA LEU A 3 -4.61 16.77 -12.42
C LEU A 3 -5.64 17.68 -13.11
N VAL A 4 -6.69 18.12 -12.42
CA VAL A 4 -7.79 18.90 -13.05
C VAL A 4 -7.37 20.29 -13.56
N THR A 5 -6.20 20.76 -13.13
CA THR A 5 -5.62 22.00 -13.65
C THR A 5 -5.06 21.86 -15.09
N ASP A 6 -4.76 20.64 -15.49
CA ASP A 6 -4.07 20.35 -16.75
C ASP A 6 -4.89 19.43 -17.68
N TYR A 7 -5.81 18.63 -17.13
CA TYR A 7 -6.60 17.62 -17.84
C TYR A 7 -8.03 17.58 -17.36
N ASP A 8 -8.93 17.19 -18.25
CA ASP A 8 -10.27 16.74 -17.85
C ASP A 8 -10.15 15.37 -17.20
N VAL A 9 -10.54 15.28 -15.94
CA VAL A 9 -10.35 14.07 -15.12
C VAL A 9 -11.67 13.52 -14.65
N GLU A 10 -11.93 12.25 -14.90
CA GLU A 10 -12.99 11.53 -14.21
C GLU A 10 -12.44 10.33 -13.44
N VAL A 11 -13.13 9.95 -12.38
CA VAL A 11 -12.85 8.78 -11.57
C VAL A 11 -13.93 7.74 -11.78
N LEU A 12 -13.54 6.56 -12.26
CA LEU A 12 -14.43 5.42 -12.43
C LEU A 12 -14.24 4.47 -11.25
N SER A 13 -15.32 4.20 -10.53
CA SER A 13 -15.27 3.35 -9.33
C SER A 13 -16.49 2.42 -9.25
N THR A 14 -16.50 1.54 -8.26
CA THR A 14 -17.68 0.75 -7.92
C THR A 14 -18.47 1.37 -6.77
N CYS A 15 -19.69 0.88 -6.56
CA CYS A 15 -20.55 1.25 -5.44
C CYS A 15 -20.15 0.60 -4.10
N VAL A 16 -19.06 -0.17 -4.07
CA VAL A 16 -18.60 -0.88 -2.88
C VAL A 16 -17.73 0.04 -2.02
N GLN A 17 -18.15 0.29 -0.79
CA GLN A 17 -17.40 1.07 0.19
C GLN A 17 -16.61 0.15 1.15
N ASN A 18 -17.26 -0.86 1.68
CA ASN A 18 -16.66 -1.77 2.65
C ASN A 18 -16.00 -2.97 1.95
N TYR A 19 -14.66 -2.95 1.89
CA TYR A 19 -13.89 -4.03 1.27
C TYR A 19 -13.98 -5.39 2.01
N VAL A 20 -14.51 -5.44 3.23
CA VAL A 20 -14.72 -6.68 3.97
C VAL A 20 -16.02 -7.36 3.53
N LYS A 21 -17.09 -6.57 3.40
CA LYS A 21 -18.40 -7.05 2.94
C LYS A 21 -18.47 -7.18 1.42
N GLY A 22 -17.87 -6.22 0.68
CA GLY A 22 -17.91 -6.17 -0.77
C GLY A 22 -19.31 -5.93 -1.36
N GLU A 23 -20.21 -5.36 -0.57
CA GLU A 23 -21.58 -5.00 -0.97
C GLU A 23 -21.63 -3.62 -1.60
N ASN A 24 -22.59 -3.38 -2.49
CA ASN A 24 -22.82 -2.07 -3.09
C ASN A 24 -23.55 -1.17 -2.08
N GLU A 25 -22.80 -0.41 -1.31
CA GLU A 25 -23.30 0.47 -0.24
C GLU A 25 -23.54 1.91 -0.71
N ILE A 26 -22.84 2.35 -1.76
CA ILE A 26 -22.96 3.70 -2.33
C ILE A 26 -23.86 3.63 -3.58
N PRO A 27 -24.76 4.61 -3.81
CA PRO A 27 -25.57 4.65 -5.03
C PRO A 27 -24.72 4.68 -6.32
N ALA A 28 -25.20 4.01 -7.36
CA ALA A 28 -24.62 4.13 -8.70
C ALA A 28 -25.02 5.48 -9.33
N GLY A 29 -24.16 6.03 -10.18
CA GLY A 29 -24.38 7.27 -10.88
C GLY A 29 -23.18 8.21 -10.82
N ASP A 30 -23.41 9.44 -11.23
CA ASP A 30 -22.42 10.48 -11.36
C ASP A 30 -22.51 11.46 -10.18
N GLU A 31 -21.36 11.84 -9.62
CA GLU A 31 -21.25 12.81 -8.53
C GLU A 31 -20.00 13.67 -8.73
N TRP A 32 -20.10 14.96 -8.44
CA TRP A 32 -18.95 15.86 -8.42
C TRP A 32 -18.35 15.94 -7.02
N ILE A 33 -17.09 15.54 -6.88
CA ILE A 33 -16.34 15.58 -5.61
C ILE A 33 -15.07 16.42 -5.84
N ASN A 34 -14.96 17.55 -5.15
CA ASN A 34 -13.79 18.45 -5.23
C ASN A 34 -13.39 18.81 -6.68
N GLY A 35 -14.37 19.06 -7.54
CA GLY A 35 -14.15 19.44 -8.94
C GLY A 35 -13.79 18.27 -9.87
N VAL A 36 -13.93 17.02 -9.40
CA VAL A 36 -13.72 15.80 -10.20
C VAL A 36 -15.03 15.06 -10.37
N LEU A 37 -15.36 14.67 -11.60
CA LEU A 37 -16.50 13.79 -11.88
C LEU A 37 -16.18 12.36 -11.42
N VAL A 38 -17.00 11.85 -10.51
CA VAL A 38 -16.90 10.46 -10.02
C VAL A 38 -18.11 9.67 -10.53
N ARG A 39 -17.87 8.65 -11.35
CA ARG A 39 -18.90 7.73 -11.84
C ARG A 39 -18.81 6.40 -11.10
N ARG A 40 -19.93 5.99 -10.50
CA ARG A 40 -20.01 4.72 -9.77
C ARG A 40 -20.87 3.70 -10.48
N PHE A 41 -20.35 2.49 -10.58
CA PHE A 41 -20.99 1.36 -11.22
C PHE A 41 -21.24 0.24 -10.20
N MET A 42 -22.39 -0.43 -10.34
CA MET A 42 -22.66 -1.60 -9.53
C MET A 42 -21.59 -2.70 -9.76
N ALA A 43 -21.04 -3.21 -8.69
CA ALA A 43 -20.24 -4.43 -8.72
C ALA A 43 -21.14 -5.67 -8.68
N GLU A 44 -20.68 -6.77 -9.30
CA GLU A 44 -21.35 -8.06 -9.15
C GLU A 44 -21.27 -8.56 -7.70
N PRO A 45 -22.29 -9.29 -7.23
CA PRO A 45 -22.27 -9.88 -5.91
C PRO A 45 -21.07 -10.79 -5.70
N ILE A 46 -20.47 -10.75 -4.53
CA ILE A 46 -19.39 -11.65 -4.17
C ILE A 46 -19.95 -13.04 -3.93
N HIS A 47 -19.24 -14.05 -4.47
CA HIS A 47 -19.49 -15.45 -4.18
C HIS A 47 -18.29 -16.05 -3.42
N PRO A 48 -18.21 -15.89 -2.08
CA PRO A 48 -17.00 -16.22 -1.30
C PRO A 48 -16.55 -17.67 -1.43
N GLU A 49 -17.49 -18.62 -1.56
CA GLU A 49 -17.17 -20.04 -1.70
C GLU A 49 -16.60 -20.34 -3.08
N LEU A 50 -17.22 -19.79 -4.12
CA LEU A 50 -16.77 -19.92 -5.51
C LEU A 50 -15.39 -19.28 -5.67
N HIS A 51 -15.20 -18.10 -5.11
CA HIS A 51 -13.90 -17.43 -5.09
C HIS A 51 -12.83 -18.30 -4.40
N ARG A 52 -13.12 -18.82 -3.20
CA ARG A 52 -12.22 -19.73 -2.48
C ARG A 52 -11.89 -20.99 -3.28
N PHE A 53 -12.88 -21.56 -3.98
CA PHE A 53 -12.67 -22.71 -4.85
C PHE A 53 -11.66 -22.41 -5.96
N TYR A 54 -11.86 -21.34 -6.74
CA TYR A 54 -10.95 -20.98 -7.83
C TYR A 54 -9.57 -20.57 -7.33
N VAL A 55 -9.48 -19.84 -6.20
CA VAL A 55 -8.20 -19.52 -5.55
C VAL A 55 -7.43 -20.77 -5.14
N ARG A 56 -8.11 -21.81 -4.62
CA ARG A 56 -7.47 -23.09 -4.28
C ARG A 56 -7.02 -23.82 -5.55
N LYS A 57 -7.86 -23.86 -6.58
CA LYS A 57 -7.57 -24.54 -7.84
C LYS A 57 -6.38 -23.95 -8.59
N SER A 58 -6.20 -22.60 -8.53
CA SER A 58 -5.04 -21.90 -9.11
C SER A 58 -3.80 -21.87 -8.22
N LYS A 59 -3.86 -22.45 -7.01
CA LYS A 59 -2.78 -22.32 -6.01
C LYS A 59 -1.45 -22.92 -6.49
N TRP A 60 -1.49 -24.03 -7.20
CA TRP A 60 -0.29 -24.76 -7.60
C TRP A 60 0.57 -23.93 -8.59
N ILE A 61 -0.04 -23.26 -9.58
CA ILE A 61 0.70 -22.46 -10.56
C ILE A 61 1.36 -21.26 -9.90
N ARG A 62 0.66 -20.58 -8.98
CA ARG A 62 1.24 -19.47 -8.20
C ARG A 62 2.40 -19.95 -7.32
N LYS A 63 2.25 -21.11 -6.66
CA LYS A 63 3.31 -21.70 -5.86
C LYS A 63 4.51 -22.07 -6.72
N PHE A 64 4.29 -22.66 -7.88
CA PHE A 64 5.35 -23.03 -8.81
C PHE A 64 6.09 -21.79 -9.32
N ARG A 65 5.38 -20.77 -9.80
CA ARG A 65 6.01 -19.49 -10.20
C ARG A 65 6.79 -18.84 -9.06
N LYS A 66 6.28 -18.89 -7.84
CA LYS A 66 6.99 -18.38 -6.65
C LYS A 66 8.29 -19.15 -6.38
N ILE A 67 8.31 -20.48 -6.56
CA ILE A 67 9.51 -21.28 -6.44
C ILE A 67 10.53 -20.90 -7.52
N LEU A 68 10.11 -20.79 -8.78
CA LEU A 68 10.98 -20.34 -9.87
C LEU A 68 11.55 -18.93 -9.62
N TYR A 69 10.74 -18.03 -9.06
CA TYR A 69 11.20 -16.71 -8.61
C TYR A 69 12.29 -16.82 -7.53
N GLN A 70 12.09 -17.66 -6.51
CA GLN A 70 13.06 -17.87 -5.42
C GLN A 70 14.37 -18.46 -5.92
N LEU A 71 14.32 -19.25 -7.00
CA LEU A 71 15.49 -19.80 -7.68
C LEU A 71 16.13 -18.83 -8.69
N ASN A 72 15.61 -17.61 -8.83
CA ASN A 72 16.01 -16.59 -9.83
C ASN A 72 15.88 -17.06 -11.29
N ILE A 73 15.01 -18.04 -11.58
CA ILE A 73 14.80 -18.63 -12.91
C ILE A 73 13.58 -18.02 -13.61
N LEU A 74 12.57 -17.55 -12.84
CA LEU A 74 11.28 -17.13 -13.39
C LEU A 74 11.43 -16.05 -14.47
N ARG A 75 12.29 -15.07 -14.28
CA ARG A 75 12.50 -13.98 -15.24
C ARG A 75 13.00 -14.49 -16.61
N PHE A 76 13.88 -15.50 -16.62
CA PHE A 76 14.40 -16.08 -17.86
C PHE A 76 13.33 -16.87 -18.59
N ILE A 77 12.52 -17.61 -17.85
CA ILE A 77 11.37 -18.31 -18.42
C ILE A 77 10.37 -17.32 -18.99
N ALA A 78 10.09 -16.20 -18.30
CA ALA A 78 9.22 -15.15 -18.79
C ALA A 78 9.74 -14.47 -20.07
N ASP A 79 11.07 -14.38 -20.26
CA ASP A 79 11.67 -13.87 -21.48
C ASP A 79 11.43 -14.78 -22.72
N VAL A 80 11.41 -16.11 -22.49
CA VAL A 80 11.20 -17.12 -23.54
C VAL A 80 9.71 -17.44 -23.73
N TYR A 81 8.98 -17.57 -22.65
CA TYR A 81 7.55 -17.94 -22.61
C TYR A 81 6.78 -16.99 -21.69
N PRO A 82 6.50 -15.74 -22.14
CA PRO A 82 5.92 -14.73 -21.26
C PRO A 82 4.48 -15.05 -20.87
N ILE A 83 3.67 -15.63 -21.77
CA ILE A 83 2.25 -15.88 -21.54
C ILE A 83 2.04 -17.34 -21.12
N TRP A 84 1.67 -17.51 -19.86
CA TRP A 84 1.32 -18.79 -19.28
C TRP A 84 -0.17 -19.06 -19.48
N ARG A 85 -0.54 -19.62 -20.63
CA ARG A 85 -1.95 -19.88 -20.99
C ARG A 85 -2.61 -20.95 -20.12
N GLN A 86 -1.80 -21.79 -19.47
CA GLN A 86 -2.32 -22.80 -18.54
C GLN A 86 -3.00 -22.13 -17.34
N MET A 87 -4.21 -22.55 -17.03
CA MET A 87 -5.02 -22.02 -15.93
C MET A 87 -5.59 -20.60 -16.12
N ASN A 88 -5.42 -19.97 -17.29
CA ASN A 88 -5.97 -18.62 -17.53
C ASN A 88 -7.47 -18.54 -17.20
N GLU A 89 -8.28 -19.48 -17.67
CA GLU A 89 -9.72 -19.49 -17.37
C GLU A 89 -10.01 -19.54 -15.87
N ILE A 90 -9.26 -20.35 -15.13
CA ILE A 90 -9.44 -20.46 -13.67
C ILE A 90 -9.02 -19.16 -12.97
N GLU A 91 -7.92 -18.54 -13.37
CA GLU A 91 -7.48 -17.28 -12.82
C GLU A 91 -8.41 -16.13 -13.20
N GLN A 92 -8.99 -16.12 -14.42
CA GLN A 92 -10.04 -15.18 -14.80
C GLN A 92 -11.30 -15.37 -13.92
N ARG A 93 -11.71 -16.63 -13.65
CA ARG A 93 -12.80 -16.89 -12.70
C ARG A 93 -12.49 -16.41 -11.29
N VAL A 94 -11.22 -16.45 -10.85
CA VAL A 94 -10.82 -15.81 -9.58
C VAL A 94 -11.11 -14.32 -9.61
N MET A 95 -10.76 -13.62 -10.70
CA MET A 95 -11.03 -12.19 -10.85
C MET A 95 -12.53 -11.89 -10.90
N GLN A 96 -13.29 -12.64 -11.68
CA GLN A 96 -14.75 -12.46 -11.83
C GLN A 96 -15.53 -12.74 -10.54
N SER A 97 -15.05 -13.63 -9.68
CA SER A 97 -15.68 -13.97 -8.40
C SER A 97 -15.23 -13.10 -7.24
N TYR A 98 -14.33 -12.17 -7.48
CA TYR A 98 -13.78 -11.30 -6.44
C TYR A 98 -14.52 -9.97 -6.35
N MET A 99 -14.41 -9.27 -5.21
CA MET A 99 -15.01 -7.95 -5.00
C MET A 99 -14.55 -6.94 -6.08
N PHE A 100 -15.36 -5.92 -6.30
CA PHE A 100 -15.14 -4.87 -7.30
C PHE A 100 -15.19 -5.33 -8.77
N TYR A 101 -15.62 -6.56 -9.07
CA TYR A 101 -15.87 -6.94 -10.44
C TYR A 101 -17.12 -6.26 -10.95
N SER A 102 -16.99 -5.40 -11.95
CA SER A 102 -18.10 -4.63 -12.55
C SER A 102 -18.04 -4.71 -14.08
N PRO A 103 -18.80 -5.64 -14.71
CA PRO A 103 -18.91 -5.70 -16.16
C PRO A 103 -19.42 -4.40 -16.78
N ARG A 104 -20.28 -3.65 -16.07
CA ARG A 104 -20.81 -2.36 -16.54
C ARG A 104 -19.73 -1.30 -16.65
N LEU A 105 -18.82 -1.20 -15.67
CA LEU A 105 -17.67 -0.29 -15.70
C LEU A 105 -16.72 -0.67 -16.83
N ILE A 106 -16.42 -1.96 -16.99
CA ILE A 106 -15.55 -2.47 -18.04
C ILE A 106 -16.15 -2.13 -19.42
N ALA A 107 -17.46 -2.37 -19.63
CA ALA A 107 -18.18 -2.04 -20.85
C ALA A 107 -18.18 -0.53 -21.12
N HIS A 108 -18.33 0.31 -20.08
CA HIS A 108 -18.24 1.76 -20.21
C HIS A 108 -16.87 2.18 -20.75
N ILE A 109 -15.78 1.72 -20.13
CA ILE A 109 -14.42 2.04 -20.62
C ILE A 109 -14.24 1.56 -22.07
N GLN A 110 -14.71 0.36 -22.40
CA GLN A 110 -14.57 -0.18 -23.75
C GLN A 110 -15.31 0.66 -24.80
N LYS A 111 -16.44 1.25 -24.41
CA LYS A 111 -17.20 2.17 -25.27
C LYS A 111 -16.51 3.52 -25.42
N CYS A 112 -16.00 4.09 -24.31
CA CYS A 112 -15.46 5.46 -24.27
C CYS A 112 -13.94 5.53 -24.39
N LYS A 113 -13.22 4.42 -24.59
CA LYS A 113 -11.75 4.38 -24.59
C LYS A 113 -11.09 5.37 -25.54
N ASN A 114 -11.74 5.72 -26.64
CA ASN A 114 -11.21 6.68 -27.61
C ASN A 114 -11.29 8.14 -27.13
N GLU A 115 -12.12 8.41 -26.13
CA GLU A 115 -12.31 9.74 -25.53
C GLU A 115 -11.22 10.04 -24.49
N TYR A 116 -10.56 8.99 -23.96
CA TYR A 116 -9.48 9.15 -22.98
C TYR A 116 -8.13 9.31 -23.64
N LYS A 117 -7.33 10.25 -23.15
CA LYS A 117 -5.89 10.35 -23.43
C LYS A 117 -5.14 9.22 -22.71
N ALA A 118 -5.41 9.03 -21.42
CA ALA A 118 -4.81 7.98 -20.61
C ALA A 118 -5.85 7.35 -19.66
N ILE A 119 -5.70 6.06 -19.38
CA ILE A 119 -6.46 5.32 -18.38
C ILE A 119 -5.46 4.84 -17.31
N ILE A 120 -5.73 5.16 -16.02
CA ILE A 120 -4.81 4.90 -14.92
C ILE A 120 -5.44 3.92 -13.92
N PRO A 121 -5.42 2.60 -14.20
CA PRO A 121 -5.91 1.60 -13.26
C PRO A 121 -4.91 1.41 -12.11
N ILE A 122 -5.47 1.30 -10.89
CA ILE A 122 -4.68 1.18 -9.67
C ILE A 122 -4.98 -0.16 -9.00
N ASN A 123 -3.93 -0.86 -8.56
CA ASN A 123 -3.95 -2.12 -7.83
C ASN A 123 -4.38 -3.33 -8.69
N ILE A 124 -3.39 -3.97 -9.31
CA ILE A 124 -3.56 -5.13 -10.19
C ILE A 124 -4.21 -6.35 -9.49
N SER A 125 -4.23 -6.39 -8.16
CA SER A 125 -4.88 -7.46 -7.40
C SER A 125 -6.40 -7.44 -7.53
N TYR A 126 -6.98 -6.31 -7.94
CA TYR A 126 -8.42 -6.17 -8.14
C TYR A 126 -8.83 -6.37 -9.60
N PRO A 127 -10.02 -6.96 -9.85
CA PRO A 127 -10.49 -7.24 -11.19
C PRO A 127 -10.61 -5.99 -12.07
N LEU A 128 -10.98 -4.85 -11.50
CA LEU A 128 -11.07 -3.62 -12.27
C LEU A 128 -9.74 -3.27 -12.94
N ALA A 129 -8.65 -3.22 -12.18
CA ALA A 129 -7.35 -2.88 -12.74
C ALA A 129 -6.91 -3.88 -13.82
N TYR A 130 -7.17 -5.18 -13.62
CA TYR A 130 -6.87 -6.20 -14.63
C TYR A 130 -7.66 -6.01 -15.93
N TYR A 131 -9.00 -5.95 -15.83
CA TYR A 131 -9.84 -5.89 -17.04
C TYR A 131 -9.76 -4.54 -17.74
N THR A 132 -9.71 -3.43 -16.98
CA THR A 132 -9.63 -2.11 -17.60
C THR A 132 -8.30 -1.89 -18.32
N SER A 133 -7.21 -2.44 -17.81
CA SER A 133 -5.91 -2.42 -18.50
C SER A 133 -5.95 -3.11 -19.87
N LEU A 134 -6.79 -4.13 -20.02
CA LEU A 134 -6.93 -4.87 -21.29
C LEU A 134 -7.95 -4.21 -22.26
N CYS A 135 -8.76 -3.24 -21.80
CA CYS A 135 -9.71 -2.53 -22.67
C CYS A 135 -9.03 -1.58 -23.66
N ALA A 136 -7.97 -0.91 -23.22
CA ALA A 136 -7.19 0.04 -24.02
C ALA A 136 -5.71 0.00 -23.57
N PRO A 137 -5.00 -1.09 -23.83
CA PRO A 137 -3.63 -1.27 -23.35
C PRO A 137 -2.68 -0.18 -23.84
N ASP A 138 -2.86 0.31 -25.06
CA ASP A 138 -2.11 1.39 -25.69
C ASP A 138 -2.23 2.76 -25.02
N LYS A 139 -3.26 2.95 -24.17
CA LYS A 139 -3.51 4.18 -23.40
C LYS A 139 -3.43 3.93 -21.87
N THR A 140 -3.04 2.75 -21.46
CA THR A 140 -3.04 2.39 -20.04
C THR A 140 -1.70 2.67 -19.38
N ILE A 141 -1.78 3.44 -18.28
CA ILE A 141 -0.69 3.60 -17.31
C ILE A 141 -1.06 2.81 -16.06
N LEU A 142 -0.56 1.59 -15.95
CA LEU A 142 -0.86 0.73 -14.80
C LEU A 142 -0.08 1.18 -13.56
N VAL A 143 -0.77 1.37 -12.42
CA VAL A 143 -0.14 1.53 -11.10
C VAL A 143 -0.40 0.25 -10.28
N PRO A 144 0.51 -0.73 -10.30
CA PRO A 144 0.18 -2.10 -9.86
C PRO A 144 0.03 -2.29 -8.36
N THR A 145 0.68 -1.50 -7.52
CA THR A 145 0.71 -1.60 -6.05
C THR A 145 1.05 -3.00 -5.54
N MET A 146 2.05 -3.63 -6.14
CA MET A 146 2.45 -5.00 -5.87
C MET A 146 3.32 -5.15 -4.62
N HIS A 147 3.21 -6.29 -3.97
CA HIS A 147 4.13 -6.71 -2.91
C HIS A 147 4.31 -8.23 -2.92
N TYR A 148 5.36 -8.73 -2.26
CA TYR A 148 5.76 -10.15 -2.29
C TYR A 148 4.75 -11.06 -1.58
N GLU A 149 3.61 -11.29 -2.20
CA GLU A 149 2.58 -12.22 -1.74
C GLU A 149 2.17 -13.23 -2.81
N SER A 150 1.34 -14.21 -2.44
CA SER A 150 0.95 -15.29 -3.36
C SER A 150 0.15 -14.82 -4.58
N SER A 151 -0.68 -13.80 -4.44
CA SER A 151 -1.50 -13.22 -5.51
C SER A 151 -0.65 -12.60 -6.62
N THR A 152 0.48 -12.01 -6.28
CA THR A 152 1.42 -11.38 -7.21
C THR A 152 1.98 -12.35 -8.27
N PHE A 153 2.01 -13.64 -7.96
CA PHE A 153 2.50 -14.68 -8.88
C PHE A 153 1.41 -15.24 -9.80
N ARG A 154 0.26 -14.59 -9.97
CA ARG A 154 -0.76 -14.99 -10.96
C ARG A 154 -0.20 -14.92 -12.38
N ALA A 155 -0.45 -15.96 -13.17
CA ALA A 155 0.04 -16.03 -14.54
C ALA A 155 -0.67 -15.01 -15.45
N ILE A 156 -1.96 -14.75 -15.23
CA ILE A 156 -2.75 -13.83 -16.04
C ILE A 156 -2.22 -12.38 -16.00
N TYR A 157 -1.52 -11.98 -14.95
CA TYR A 157 -0.95 -10.63 -14.89
C TYR A 157 0.12 -10.40 -15.96
N THR A 158 0.75 -11.47 -16.46
CA THR A 158 1.75 -11.34 -17.53
C THR A 158 1.18 -10.64 -18.76
N GLU A 159 -0.08 -10.92 -19.12
CA GLU A 159 -0.75 -10.29 -20.25
C GLU A 159 -0.81 -8.76 -20.08
N VAL A 160 -1.19 -8.28 -18.91
CA VAL A 160 -1.25 -6.85 -18.61
C VAL A 160 0.16 -6.23 -18.59
N PHE A 161 1.11 -6.86 -17.88
CA PHE A 161 2.46 -6.31 -17.72
C PHE A 161 3.28 -6.29 -19.01
N THR A 162 2.85 -7.00 -20.05
CA THR A 162 3.54 -7.02 -21.36
C THR A 162 2.78 -6.29 -22.46
N SER A 163 1.61 -5.71 -22.18
CA SER A 163 0.78 -5.07 -23.22
C SER A 163 0.41 -3.61 -22.95
N VAL A 164 0.41 -3.15 -21.70
CA VAL A 164 0.05 -1.76 -21.39
C VAL A 164 1.10 -0.76 -21.90
N ALA A 165 0.68 0.48 -22.13
CA ALA A 165 1.59 1.51 -22.66
C ALA A 165 2.70 1.87 -21.65
N TYR A 166 2.36 1.93 -20.36
CA TYR A 166 3.32 2.27 -19.31
C TYR A 166 2.96 1.64 -17.98
N ILE A 167 3.97 1.36 -17.13
CA ILE A 167 3.79 0.87 -15.75
C ILE A 167 4.46 1.83 -14.79
N GLY A 168 3.67 2.41 -13.88
CA GLY A 168 4.14 3.32 -12.84
C GLY A 168 4.26 2.63 -11.48
N PHE A 169 5.49 2.39 -11.03
CA PHE A 169 5.75 1.77 -9.73
C PHE A 169 5.84 2.80 -8.61
N ASN A 170 5.52 2.37 -7.38
CA ASN A 170 5.66 3.19 -6.18
C ASN A 170 7.09 3.24 -5.65
N THR A 171 7.83 2.12 -5.76
CA THR A 171 9.20 1.97 -5.23
C THR A 171 10.07 1.15 -6.18
N VAL A 172 11.39 1.30 -6.04
CA VAL A 172 12.34 0.46 -6.81
C VAL A 172 12.23 -1.01 -6.41
N SER A 173 11.91 -1.31 -5.15
CA SER A 173 11.68 -2.68 -4.69
C SER A 173 10.47 -3.31 -5.36
N GLU A 174 9.37 -2.56 -5.56
CA GLU A 174 8.20 -3.01 -6.31
C GLU A 174 8.56 -3.25 -7.79
N GLN A 175 9.26 -2.32 -8.40
CA GLN A 175 9.73 -2.44 -9.79
C GLN A 175 10.59 -3.70 -9.99
N ARG A 176 11.59 -3.91 -9.14
CA ARG A 176 12.44 -5.12 -9.18
C ARG A 176 11.67 -6.42 -8.98
N LEU A 177 10.65 -6.40 -8.12
CA LEU A 177 9.76 -7.55 -7.95
C LEU A 177 9.07 -7.89 -9.27
N ALA A 178 8.51 -6.89 -9.96
CA ALA A 178 7.86 -7.07 -11.24
C ALA A 178 8.83 -7.53 -12.35
N GLU A 179 9.98 -6.89 -12.47
CA GLU A 179 11.05 -7.27 -13.44
C GLU A 179 11.47 -8.73 -13.28
N ASN A 180 11.60 -9.21 -12.03
CA ASN A 180 11.97 -10.60 -11.75
C ASN A 180 10.83 -11.60 -11.97
N ILE A 181 9.57 -11.15 -12.08
CA ILE A 181 8.41 -12.00 -12.36
C ILE A 181 8.09 -12.02 -13.86
N PHE A 182 8.12 -10.87 -14.54
CA PHE A 182 7.62 -10.71 -15.91
C PHE A 182 8.73 -10.61 -16.96
N GLY A 183 10.01 -10.46 -16.55
CA GLY A 183 11.16 -10.47 -17.43
C GLY A 183 11.29 -9.21 -18.30
N ARG A 184 12.10 -9.31 -19.37
CA ARG A 184 12.47 -8.18 -20.25
C ARG A 184 11.36 -7.73 -21.18
N ARG A 185 10.32 -8.57 -21.38
CA ARG A 185 9.17 -8.23 -22.21
C ARG A 185 8.15 -7.35 -21.52
N MET A 186 8.40 -7.01 -20.27
CA MET A 186 7.56 -6.06 -19.55
C MET A 186 7.53 -4.71 -20.28
N SER A 187 6.34 -4.11 -20.30
CA SER A 187 6.10 -2.80 -20.94
C SER A 187 7.03 -1.70 -20.38
N PRO A 188 7.20 -0.58 -21.08
CA PRO A 188 7.91 0.58 -20.57
C PRO A 188 7.46 0.93 -19.15
N HIS A 189 8.39 1.26 -18.28
CA HIS A 189 8.05 1.47 -16.88
C HIS A 189 9.02 2.39 -16.14
N GLY A 190 8.60 2.87 -15.00
CA GLY A 190 9.41 3.69 -14.10
C GLY A 190 8.69 4.01 -12.80
N LEU A 191 9.28 4.92 -12.02
CA LEU A 191 8.72 5.33 -10.74
C LEU A 191 7.74 6.49 -10.94
N ILE A 192 6.51 6.32 -10.50
CA ILE A 192 5.53 7.41 -10.33
C ILE A 192 5.37 7.72 -8.86
N SER A 193 4.99 6.72 -8.05
CA SER A 193 4.73 6.83 -6.61
C SER A 193 3.50 7.68 -6.26
N VAL A 194 3.39 8.09 -4.99
CA VAL A 194 2.29 8.91 -4.45
C VAL A 194 2.87 10.02 -3.59
N GLY A 195 2.36 11.23 -3.73
CA GLY A 195 2.76 12.38 -2.93
C GLY A 195 2.18 12.34 -1.52
N ILE A 196 2.87 12.96 -0.59
CA ILE A 196 2.45 13.03 0.81
C ILE A 196 1.81 14.39 1.10
N ASN A 197 0.61 14.34 1.68
CA ASN A 197 -0.05 15.51 2.27
C ASN A 197 0.03 15.41 3.78
N VAL A 198 0.31 16.51 4.43
CA VAL A 198 0.08 16.67 5.86
C VAL A 198 -1.06 17.67 6.02
N VAL A 199 -2.15 17.25 6.60
CA VAL A 199 -3.29 18.12 6.91
C VAL A 199 -3.07 18.83 8.25
N ALA A 200 -3.86 19.86 8.53
CA ALA A 200 -3.84 20.54 9.81
C ALA A 200 -4.18 19.56 10.96
N ASP A 201 -3.51 19.72 12.08
CA ASP A 201 -3.75 18.91 13.27
C ASP A 201 -5.08 19.30 13.93
N ALA A 202 -5.73 18.35 14.58
CA ALA A 202 -6.74 18.62 15.59
C ALA A 202 -6.07 19.19 16.86
N ASP A 203 -6.85 19.83 17.73
CA ASP A 203 -6.35 20.30 19.01
C ASP A 203 -5.79 19.13 19.84
N TRP A 204 -4.54 19.25 20.23
CA TRP A 204 -3.85 18.16 20.94
C TRP A 204 -4.42 17.87 22.32
N VAL A 205 -4.86 18.91 23.05
CA VAL A 205 -5.39 18.74 24.41
C VAL A 205 -6.67 17.90 24.36
N ASP A 206 -7.53 18.18 23.38
CA ASP A 206 -8.77 17.43 23.18
C ASP A 206 -8.50 16.01 22.71
N VAL A 207 -7.60 15.81 21.73
CA VAL A 207 -7.20 14.48 21.23
C VAL A 207 -6.60 13.64 22.36
N LYS A 208 -5.68 14.20 23.13
CA LYS A 208 -5.03 13.51 24.25
C LYS A 208 -6.04 13.07 25.28
N ARG A 209 -6.97 13.95 25.66
CA ARG A 209 -8.05 13.65 26.62
C ARG A 209 -9.02 12.59 26.09
N LYS A 210 -9.46 12.75 24.84
CA LYS A 210 -10.41 11.84 24.18
C LYS A 210 -9.94 10.39 24.16
N TYR A 211 -8.67 10.17 23.85
CA TYR A 211 -8.09 8.83 23.71
C TYR A 211 -7.22 8.41 24.89
N ASN A 212 -7.18 9.20 25.98
CA ASN A 212 -6.35 8.95 27.16
C ASN A 212 -4.88 8.65 26.80
N LEU A 213 -4.30 9.51 25.93
CA LEU A 213 -2.96 9.29 25.41
C LEU A 213 -1.88 9.65 26.45
N PRO A 214 -0.80 8.84 26.53
CA PRO A 214 0.31 9.08 27.46
C PRO A 214 1.24 10.19 26.96
N GLU A 215 2.15 10.66 27.83
CA GLU A 215 3.17 11.65 27.45
C GLU A 215 4.20 11.09 26.46
N GLU A 216 4.60 9.85 26.66
CA GLU A 216 5.59 9.20 25.81
C GLU A 216 5.03 7.88 25.23
N TYR A 217 5.06 7.75 23.91
CA TYR A 217 4.56 6.52 23.28
C TYR A 217 5.29 6.16 21.99
N LEU A 218 5.38 4.83 21.80
CA LEU A 218 5.56 4.21 20.51
C LEU A 218 4.22 4.21 19.78
N LEU A 219 4.18 4.55 18.51
CA LEU A 219 2.96 4.66 17.73
C LEU A 219 2.93 3.65 16.57
N TYR A 220 1.82 2.94 16.45
CA TYR A 220 1.42 2.21 15.25
C TYR A 220 0.13 2.82 14.69
N VAL A 221 0.07 3.00 13.37
CA VAL A 221 -1.15 3.44 12.67
C VAL A 221 -1.45 2.47 11.53
N GLY A 222 -2.64 1.90 11.52
CA GLY A 222 -3.09 0.96 10.50
C GLY A 222 -4.08 -0.08 11.03
N ARG A 223 -4.45 -1.04 10.19
CA ARG A 223 -5.32 -2.14 10.61
C ARG A 223 -4.69 -2.96 11.74
N ILE A 224 -5.45 -3.19 12.78
CA ILE A 224 -5.02 -3.97 13.94
C ILE A 224 -5.47 -5.42 13.73
N ASP A 225 -4.64 -6.16 12.98
CA ASP A 225 -4.80 -7.60 12.72
C ASP A 225 -3.45 -8.34 12.85
N LYS A 226 -3.52 -9.66 13.01
CA LYS A 226 -2.33 -10.52 13.17
C LYS A 226 -1.36 -10.43 11.98
N GLY A 227 -1.87 -10.20 10.77
CA GLY A 227 -1.06 -10.11 9.56
C GLY A 227 -0.22 -8.84 9.52
N LYS A 228 -0.83 -7.69 9.84
CA LYS A 228 -0.17 -6.38 9.87
C LYS A 228 0.71 -6.18 11.10
N LEU A 229 0.21 -6.53 12.30
CA LEU A 229 0.96 -6.37 13.54
C LEU A 229 2.11 -7.37 13.70
N ASN A 230 2.03 -8.54 13.08
CA ASN A 230 2.98 -9.62 13.33
C ASN A 230 3.12 -9.91 14.84
N HIS A 231 4.37 -9.80 15.33
CA HIS A 231 4.74 -10.04 16.72
C HIS A 231 5.06 -8.74 17.48
N ILE A 232 4.75 -7.56 16.92
CA ILE A 232 5.23 -6.30 17.47
C ILE A 232 4.71 -6.01 18.88
N VAL A 233 3.47 -6.38 19.18
CA VAL A 233 2.89 -6.25 20.52
C VAL A 233 3.69 -7.08 21.53
N GLN A 234 3.97 -8.36 21.20
CA GLN A 234 4.78 -9.22 22.06
C GLN A 234 6.21 -8.69 22.22
N TYR A 235 6.81 -8.16 21.14
CA TYR A 235 8.15 -7.57 21.21
C TYR A 235 8.18 -6.35 22.13
N PHE A 236 7.15 -5.51 22.06
CA PHE A 236 7.01 -4.37 22.97
C PHE A 236 6.82 -4.80 24.43
N LEU A 237 5.99 -5.82 24.70
CA LEU A 237 5.81 -6.32 26.08
C LEU A 237 7.10 -6.95 26.63
N HIS A 238 7.90 -7.63 25.82
CA HIS A 238 9.24 -8.08 26.23
C HIS A 238 10.20 -6.90 26.47
N TYR A 239 10.09 -5.83 25.68
CA TYR A 239 10.82 -4.60 25.95
C TYR A 239 10.49 -4.02 27.33
N LYS A 240 9.19 -3.90 27.67
CA LYS A 240 8.72 -3.42 28.98
C LYS A 240 9.20 -4.31 30.13
N ALA A 241 9.19 -5.63 29.96
CA ALA A 241 9.69 -6.57 30.96
C ALA A 241 11.21 -6.40 31.20
N ARG A 242 11.98 -6.07 30.14
CA ARG A 242 13.44 -5.83 30.25
C ARG A 242 13.79 -4.46 30.79
N TYR A 243 12.99 -3.44 30.47
CA TYR A 243 13.19 -2.05 30.87
C TYR A 243 12.01 -1.57 31.73
N ALA A 244 11.89 -2.12 32.94
CA ALA A 244 10.74 -1.91 33.83
C ALA A 244 10.50 -0.42 34.18
N ASN A 245 11.55 0.42 34.19
CA ASN A 245 11.48 1.85 34.48
C ASN A 245 11.05 2.69 33.26
N SER A 246 10.93 2.11 32.07
CA SER A 246 10.49 2.83 30.86
C SER A 246 9.04 3.32 31.04
N LYS A 247 8.81 4.60 30.78
CA LYS A 247 7.47 5.21 30.77
C LYS A 247 6.76 5.06 29.43
N LEU A 248 7.47 4.56 28.41
CA LEU A 248 6.94 4.41 27.07
C LEU A 248 5.73 3.47 27.06
N LYS A 249 4.62 3.92 26.47
CA LYS A 249 3.44 3.09 26.18
C LYS A 249 3.34 2.83 24.69
N PHE A 250 2.49 1.88 24.29
CA PHE A 250 2.28 1.59 22.89
C PHE A 250 0.85 1.96 22.49
N VAL A 251 0.74 2.99 21.66
CA VAL A 251 -0.53 3.47 21.10
C VAL A 251 -0.73 2.84 19.73
N LEU A 252 -1.88 2.20 19.55
CA LEU A 252 -2.30 1.54 18.31
C LEU A 252 -3.56 2.24 17.77
N VAL A 253 -3.40 2.91 16.64
CA VAL A 253 -4.46 3.67 15.97
C VAL A 253 -4.99 2.87 14.78
N GLY A 254 -6.31 2.66 14.72
CA GLY A 254 -7.00 2.01 13.62
C GLY A 254 -8.02 0.97 14.04
N GLY A 255 -8.75 0.43 13.07
CA GLY A 255 -9.79 -0.56 13.32
C GLY A 255 -9.25 -1.90 13.84
N LEU A 256 -9.99 -2.49 14.78
CA LEU A 256 -9.72 -3.80 15.35
C LEU A 256 -10.32 -4.89 14.44
N PHE A 257 -9.46 -5.70 13.80
CA PHE A 257 -9.84 -6.85 12.98
C PHE A 257 -9.44 -8.19 13.61
N SER A 258 -8.88 -8.15 14.82
CA SER A 258 -8.62 -9.31 15.69
C SER A 258 -8.76 -8.89 17.14
N ALA A 259 -8.98 -9.86 18.04
CA ALA A 259 -9.07 -9.59 19.46
C ALA A 259 -7.79 -8.88 19.97
N PRO A 260 -7.92 -7.72 20.64
CA PRO A 260 -6.80 -6.98 21.18
C PRO A 260 -6.16 -7.72 22.37
N VAL A 261 -4.85 -7.51 22.53
CA VAL A 261 -4.14 -7.93 23.74
C VAL A 261 -4.41 -6.90 24.82
N SER A 262 -4.95 -7.32 25.96
CA SER A 262 -5.18 -6.43 27.12
C SER A 262 -3.91 -6.30 27.96
N HIS A 263 -3.41 -5.07 28.12
CA HIS A 263 -2.26 -4.74 28.98
C HIS A 263 -2.26 -3.23 29.29
N SER A 264 -1.82 -2.85 30.50
CA SER A 264 -1.81 -1.44 30.94
C SER A 264 -0.92 -0.51 30.11
N ASP A 265 0.05 -1.05 29.38
CA ASP A 265 0.94 -0.30 28.50
C ASP A 265 0.50 -0.28 27.04
N LEU A 266 -0.67 -0.86 26.70
CA LEU A 266 -1.26 -0.86 25.36
C LEU A 266 -2.52 -0.01 25.33
N ILE A 267 -2.59 0.92 24.38
CA ILE A 267 -3.73 1.82 24.19
C ILE A 267 -4.23 1.67 22.77
N TYR A 268 -5.51 1.36 22.62
CA TYR A 268 -6.19 1.21 21.32
C TYR A 268 -7.18 2.34 21.16
N THR A 269 -7.00 3.18 20.13
CA THR A 269 -7.89 4.34 19.90
C THR A 269 -9.11 3.98 19.05
N GLY A 270 -9.06 2.89 18.28
CA GLY A 270 -9.98 2.68 17.17
C GLY A 270 -9.69 3.60 15.98
N PHE A 271 -10.68 3.80 15.13
CA PHE A 271 -10.57 4.77 14.04
C PHE A 271 -10.57 6.20 14.60
N VAL A 272 -9.72 7.03 14.03
CA VAL A 272 -9.62 8.46 14.31
C VAL A 272 -9.79 9.25 13.02
N SER A 273 -10.15 10.53 13.09
CA SER A 273 -10.15 11.41 11.92
C SER A 273 -8.73 11.69 11.41
N GLU A 274 -8.60 12.16 10.17
CA GLU A 274 -7.29 12.51 9.60
C GLU A 274 -6.56 13.56 10.46
N ASN A 275 -7.25 14.60 10.88
CA ASN A 275 -6.66 15.66 11.72
C ASN A 275 -6.19 15.13 13.08
N GLU A 276 -6.97 14.25 13.72
CA GLU A 276 -6.59 13.57 14.96
C GLU A 276 -5.38 12.63 14.73
N LYS A 277 -5.36 11.90 13.60
CA LYS A 277 -4.22 11.05 13.23
C LYS A 277 -2.92 11.85 13.17
N TYR A 278 -2.94 13.02 12.51
CA TYR A 278 -1.76 13.86 12.41
C TYR A 278 -1.34 14.46 13.76
N ALA A 279 -2.29 14.86 14.60
CA ALA A 279 -2.01 15.27 15.97
C ALA A 279 -1.32 14.16 16.77
N ILE A 280 -1.83 12.92 16.70
CA ILE A 280 -1.24 11.75 17.38
C ILE A 280 0.17 11.43 16.81
N ILE A 281 0.37 11.48 15.50
CA ILE A 281 1.70 11.26 14.91
C ILE A 281 2.67 12.33 15.38
N ARG A 282 2.28 13.60 15.39
CA ARG A 282 3.14 14.73 15.76
C ARG A 282 3.63 14.64 17.21
N HIS A 283 2.86 14.06 18.10
CA HIS A 283 3.22 13.89 19.51
C HIS A 283 3.81 12.51 19.84
N ALA A 284 3.87 11.59 18.87
CA ALA A 284 4.56 10.32 19.08
C ALA A 284 6.07 10.53 19.28
N LYS A 285 6.67 9.75 20.19
CA LYS A 285 8.12 9.74 20.39
C LYS A 285 8.81 8.95 19.29
N ILE A 286 8.26 7.78 18.95
CA ILE A 286 8.78 6.86 17.95
C ILE A 286 7.58 6.25 17.22
N MET A 287 7.72 5.97 15.93
CA MET A 287 6.73 5.21 15.18
C MET A 287 7.25 3.83 14.78
N VAL A 288 6.34 2.87 14.58
CA VAL A 288 6.70 1.52 14.15
C VAL A 288 5.83 1.05 12.98
N ASN A 289 6.46 0.47 11.95
CA ASN A 289 5.77 -0.28 10.92
C ASN A 289 6.25 -1.74 10.90
N PRO A 290 5.49 -2.68 11.48
CA PRO A 290 5.84 -4.09 11.54
C PRO A 290 5.43 -4.89 10.30
N SER A 291 4.88 -4.27 9.28
CA SER A 291 4.36 -4.92 8.08
C SER A 291 5.44 -5.74 7.36
N LYS A 292 5.05 -6.92 6.87
CA LYS A 292 5.90 -7.74 6.00
C LYS A 292 5.74 -7.39 4.52
N PHE A 293 4.64 -6.75 4.18
CA PHE A 293 4.22 -6.51 2.80
C PHE A 293 3.75 -5.08 2.62
N GLU A 294 4.52 -4.31 1.87
CA GLU A 294 4.21 -2.95 1.47
C GLU A 294 4.61 -2.75 0.00
N SER A 295 3.88 -1.90 -0.70
CA SER A 295 4.28 -1.38 -2.03
C SER A 295 4.90 0.02 -1.92
N LEU A 296 4.47 0.81 -0.91
CA LEU A 296 4.99 2.15 -0.63
C LEU A 296 5.14 2.41 0.87
N SER A 297 4.08 2.21 1.66
CA SER A 297 3.97 2.59 3.07
C SER A 297 3.75 4.08 3.29
N LEU A 298 2.54 4.57 2.99
CA LEU A 298 2.18 5.99 3.21
C LEU A 298 2.43 6.43 4.67
N ILE A 299 2.07 5.61 5.65
CA ILE A 299 2.24 5.95 7.07
C ILE A 299 3.71 6.13 7.48
N LEU A 300 4.64 5.43 6.84
CA LEU A 300 6.07 5.65 7.06
C LEU A 300 6.48 7.03 6.54
N LEU A 301 6.05 7.37 5.33
CA LEU A 301 6.35 8.66 4.71
C LEU A 301 5.68 9.83 5.46
N GLU A 302 4.44 9.67 5.92
CA GLU A 302 3.75 10.65 6.79
C GLU A 302 4.51 10.87 8.09
N GLY A 303 4.96 9.80 8.75
CA GLY A 303 5.80 9.90 9.95
C GLY A 303 7.12 10.61 9.69
N MET A 304 7.80 10.28 8.59
CA MET A 304 9.05 10.95 8.19
C MET A 304 8.82 12.44 7.87
N GLN A 305 7.73 12.80 7.17
CA GLN A 305 7.37 14.19 6.89
C GLN A 305 7.14 14.99 8.17
N LEU A 306 6.60 14.35 9.21
CA LEU A 306 6.44 14.95 10.54
C LEU A 306 7.69 14.86 11.42
N GLY A 307 8.79 14.40 10.87
CA GLY A 307 10.08 14.32 11.56
C GLY A 307 10.14 13.26 12.65
N LYS A 308 9.37 12.16 12.51
CA LYS A 308 9.35 11.08 13.48
C LYS A 308 10.39 10.00 13.16
N PRO A 309 11.17 9.54 14.13
CA PRO A 309 12.01 8.38 13.96
C PRO A 309 11.14 7.12 13.79
N MET A 310 11.54 6.25 12.86
CA MET A 310 10.76 5.08 12.50
C MET A 310 11.52 3.78 12.80
N LEU A 311 10.84 2.80 13.41
CA LEU A 311 11.27 1.40 13.46
C LEU A 311 10.46 0.58 12.47
N VAL A 312 11.13 -0.17 11.59
CA VAL A 312 10.45 -0.90 10.53
C VAL A 312 10.87 -2.35 10.45
N ASN A 313 10.00 -3.22 9.95
CA ASN A 313 10.32 -4.63 9.75
C ASN A 313 11.35 -4.80 8.61
N GLY A 314 12.56 -5.24 8.94
CA GLY A 314 13.64 -5.48 7.98
C GLY A 314 13.38 -6.61 6.98
N LYS A 315 12.34 -7.41 7.18
CA LYS A 315 11.94 -8.46 6.22
C LYS A 315 11.08 -7.93 5.07
N CYS A 316 10.69 -6.67 5.10
CA CYS A 316 9.98 -6.00 4.01
C CYS A 316 10.97 -5.21 3.15
N GLU A 317 11.13 -5.59 1.88
CA GLU A 317 12.10 -4.96 0.98
C GLU A 317 11.83 -3.48 0.76
N VAL A 318 10.55 -3.08 0.65
CA VAL A 318 10.14 -1.68 0.51
C VAL A 318 10.54 -0.86 1.73
N LEU A 319 10.28 -1.37 2.94
CA LEU A 319 10.67 -0.66 4.18
C LEU A 319 12.19 -0.56 4.32
N LYS A 320 12.94 -1.59 3.89
CA LYS A 320 14.41 -1.53 3.82
C LYS A 320 14.90 -0.48 2.81
N GLU A 321 14.26 -0.40 1.66
CA GLU A 321 14.58 0.60 0.65
C GLU A 321 14.45 2.01 1.23
N HIS A 322 13.35 2.29 1.94
CA HIS A 322 13.18 3.58 2.63
C HIS A 322 14.26 3.85 3.68
N CYS A 323 14.66 2.84 4.47
CA CYS A 323 15.77 2.98 5.43
C CYS A 323 17.08 3.39 4.76
N SER A 324 17.40 2.73 3.64
CA SER A 324 18.64 2.98 2.90
C SER A 324 18.62 4.35 2.22
N LYS A 325 17.55 4.66 1.48
CA LYS A 325 17.44 5.91 0.69
C LYS A 325 17.27 7.16 1.55
N SER A 326 16.71 7.03 2.75
CA SER A 326 16.56 8.13 3.70
C SER A 326 17.76 8.33 4.61
N GLU A 327 18.91 7.72 4.32
CA GLU A 327 20.13 7.80 5.14
C GLU A 327 19.86 7.45 6.61
N LYS A 328 19.09 6.38 6.85
CA LYS A 328 18.69 5.90 8.18
C LYS A 328 17.73 6.81 8.94
N ALA A 329 16.85 7.55 8.27
CA ALA A 329 15.68 8.17 8.92
C ALA A 329 14.73 7.12 9.51
N ALA A 330 14.82 5.86 9.06
CA ALA A 330 14.20 4.71 9.68
C ALA A 330 15.24 3.63 9.98
N LEU A 331 15.03 2.86 11.06
CA LEU A 331 15.86 1.72 11.45
C LEU A 331 15.09 0.42 11.22
N ALA A 332 15.67 -0.48 10.43
CA ALA A 332 15.11 -1.81 10.22
C ALA A 332 15.46 -2.74 11.39
N TYR A 333 14.47 -3.44 11.94
CA TYR A 333 14.69 -4.53 12.91
C TYR A 333 14.41 -5.90 12.28
N TRP A 334 15.16 -6.92 12.68
CA TRP A 334 15.12 -8.25 12.08
C TRP A 334 14.49 -9.32 12.97
N ASN A 335 14.56 -9.12 14.29
CA ASN A 335 14.04 -10.03 15.29
C ASN A 335 13.69 -9.27 16.59
N LYS A 336 13.20 -10.02 17.59
CA LYS A 336 12.81 -9.47 18.89
C LYS A 336 13.92 -8.70 19.58
N ASN A 337 15.12 -9.29 19.68
CA ASN A 337 16.23 -8.69 20.43
C ASN A 337 16.75 -7.41 19.74
N ASP A 338 16.81 -7.42 18.42
CA ASP A 338 17.17 -6.25 17.61
C ASP A 338 16.15 -5.12 17.74
N PHE A 339 14.85 -5.46 17.72
CA PHE A 339 13.78 -4.50 18.00
C PHE A 339 13.95 -3.86 19.39
N ILE A 340 14.12 -4.69 20.44
CA ILE A 340 14.27 -4.22 21.82
C ILE A 340 15.49 -3.29 21.96
N SER A 341 16.63 -3.65 21.38
CA SER A 341 17.85 -2.84 21.42
C SER A 341 17.66 -1.49 20.73
N LYS A 342 17.08 -1.48 19.53
CA LYS A 342 16.85 -0.25 18.76
C LYS A 342 15.79 0.64 19.41
N LEU A 343 14.74 0.06 19.97
CA LEU A 343 13.72 0.83 20.71
C LEU A 343 14.33 1.51 21.93
N ALA A 344 15.18 0.79 22.69
CA ALA A 344 15.88 1.37 23.85
C ALA A 344 16.79 2.53 23.44
N SER A 345 17.55 2.39 22.34
CA SER A 345 18.40 3.47 21.83
C SER A 345 17.61 4.70 21.42
N LEU A 346 16.46 4.52 20.77
CA LEU A 346 15.58 5.62 20.37
C LEU A 346 14.87 6.26 21.57
N GLU A 347 14.45 5.47 22.57
CA GLU A 347 13.82 6.04 23.76
C GLU A 347 14.78 6.94 24.56
N THR A 348 16.06 6.56 24.64
CA THR A 348 17.06 7.26 25.47
C THR A 348 17.81 8.38 24.75
N SER A 349 17.83 8.41 23.41
CA SER A 349 18.58 9.41 22.64
C SER A 349 17.65 10.34 21.86
N SER A 350 17.31 11.48 22.44
CA SER A 350 16.58 12.56 21.76
C SER A 350 17.36 13.17 20.60
N GLU A 351 18.69 13.14 20.65
CA GLU A 351 19.53 13.63 19.54
C GLU A 351 19.41 12.73 18.32
N LEU A 352 19.51 11.39 18.50
CA LEU A 352 19.31 10.42 17.43
C LEU A 352 17.91 10.58 16.79
N CYS A 353 16.88 10.72 17.62
CA CYS A 353 15.51 10.94 17.13
C CYS A 353 15.39 12.21 16.29
N ARG A 354 16.02 13.29 16.73
CA ARG A 354 16.01 14.59 16.02
C ARG A 354 16.76 14.50 14.69
N GLU A 355 17.92 13.84 14.66
CA GLU A 355 18.69 13.62 13.43
C GLU A 355 17.90 12.77 12.42
N MET A 356 17.34 11.65 12.85
CA MET A 356 16.48 10.80 12.02
C MET A 356 15.28 11.57 11.47
N GLY A 357 14.65 12.39 12.31
CA GLY A 357 13.51 13.21 11.91
C GLY A 357 13.87 14.24 10.82
N LYS A 358 15.02 14.88 10.92
CA LYS A 358 15.52 15.82 9.90
C LYS A 358 15.75 15.12 8.56
N LYS A 359 16.45 13.98 8.58
CA LYS A 359 16.71 13.17 7.38
C LYS A 359 15.40 12.68 6.73
N GLY A 360 14.42 12.27 7.55
CA GLY A 360 13.10 11.84 7.07
C GLY A 360 12.37 12.95 6.31
N LYS A 361 12.33 14.17 6.83
CA LYS A 361 11.72 15.33 6.15
C LYS A 361 12.39 15.60 4.80
N VAL A 362 13.70 15.71 4.78
CA VAL A 362 14.45 15.94 3.52
C VAL A 362 14.16 14.84 2.50
N TYR A 363 14.14 13.58 2.93
CA TYR A 363 13.84 12.46 2.05
C TYR A 363 12.44 12.55 1.43
N VAL A 364 11.41 12.85 2.23
CA VAL A 364 10.04 12.95 1.72
C VAL A 364 9.88 14.17 0.82
N GLU A 365 10.41 15.31 1.19
CA GLU A 365 10.37 16.54 0.39
C GLU A 365 11.04 16.35 -0.98
N THR A 366 12.18 15.65 -1.01
CA THR A 366 12.96 15.42 -2.23
C THR A 366 12.28 14.43 -3.19
N TYR A 367 11.68 13.35 -2.67
CA TYR A 367 11.26 12.22 -3.52
C TYR A 367 9.74 12.03 -3.59
N TYR A 368 8.97 12.54 -2.60
CA TYR A 368 7.54 12.29 -2.41
C TYR A 368 6.72 13.57 -2.26
N SER A 369 7.30 14.75 -2.56
CA SER A 369 6.51 15.97 -2.70
C SER A 369 5.56 15.85 -3.90
N TRP A 370 4.38 16.46 -3.79
CA TRP A 370 3.42 16.42 -4.90
C TRP A 370 3.94 17.02 -6.19
N SER A 371 4.83 18.02 -6.14
CA SER A 371 5.48 18.58 -7.34
C SER A 371 6.25 17.52 -8.11
N VAL A 372 7.08 16.73 -7.41
CA VAL A 372 7.85 15.63 -8.01
C VAL A 372 6.95 14.52 -8.55
N ILE A 373 5.92 14.15 -7.81
CA ILE A 373 4.99 13.09 -8.24
C ILE A 373 4.17 13.53 -9.46
N MET A 374 3.69 14.77 -9.47
CA MET A 374 2.91 15.31 -10.60
C MET A 374 3.74 15.41 -11.86
N GLU A 375 5.03 15.81 -11.76
CA GLU A 375 5.95 15.83 -12.90
C GLU A 375 6.10 14.43 -13.51
N ARG A 376 6.35 13.40 -12.68
CA ARG A 376 6.48 12.01 -13.14
C ARG A 376 5.20 11.50 -13.77
N LEU A 377 4.06 11.78 -13.16
CA LEU A 377 2.75 11.32 -13.65
C LEU A 377 2.40 12.00 -14.97
N LYS A 378 2.58 13.32 -15.08
CA LYS A 378 2.36 14.07 -16.34
C LYS A 378 3.27 13.54 -17.47
N LYS A 379 4.56 13.29 -17.18
CA LYS A 379 5.48 12.70 -18.15
C LYS A 379 4.99 11.33 -18.64
N ALA A 380 4.46 10.49 -17.75
CA ALA A 380 3.88 9.21 -18.14
C ALA A 380 2.61 9.40 -19.00
N ILE A 381 1.72 10.37 -18.66
CA ILE A 381 0.51 10.67 -19.44
C ILE A 381 0.89 11.19 -20.85
N GLU A 382 1.95 11.96 -20.98
CA GLU A 382 2.39 12.48 -22.30
C GLU A 382 3.14 11.42 -23.14
N SER A 383 3.53 10.30 -22.54
CA SER A 383 4.21 9.21 -23.27
C SER A 383 3.26 8.15 -23.85
N VAL A 384 1.94 8.27 -23.63
CA VAL A 384 0.93 7.31 -24.09
C VAL A 384 -0.10 7.93 -25.04
#